data_4e982e4374ebf2d98a51e75b0d56a998
#
_entry.id   4e982e4374ebf2d98a51e75b0d56a998
#
_cell.length_a   1.000
_cell.length_b   1.000
_cell.length_c   1.000
_cell.angle_alpha   90.00
_cell.angle_beta   90.00
_cell.angle_gamma   90.00
#
_symmetry.space_group_name_H-M   'P 1'
#
loop_
_entity.id
_entity.type
_entity.pdbx_description
1 polymer ?
#
loop_
_entity_poly.entity_id
_entity_poly.type
_entity_poly.pdbx_seq_one_letter_code
_entity_poly.pdbx_strand_id
1 'polypeptide(L)'
;YIDDGFDLGADGVNYITTDARIDMFIKSGASVHNINQCMTGVYDGSGTTQIREQSSGNVNGTINKNSSIINTENILSNTYYSWKFYVTPAVYKNSVDVTTSTGLNTPLVPTGYNLTEGARNRIGVIDSYTDMEISFKSICAANGFDEAASNTDIRQLLNDLGLTL
;
A
#
# COMPACT_ATOMS: atom_id res chain seq x y z
N TYR A 1 -13.11 -7.91 2.94
CA TYR A 1 -12.30 -7.50 1.79
C TYR A 1 -13.21 -6.91 0.72
N ILE A 2 -12.65 -6.09 -0.13
CA ILE A 2 -13.36 -5.53 -1.29
C ILE A 2 -12.53 -5.88 -2.52
N ASP A 3 -13.17 -6.49 -3.52
CA ASP A 3 -12.64 -6.59 -4.87
C ASP A 3 -13.11 -5.32 -5.61
N ASP A 4 -12.21 -4.39 -5.84
CA ASP A 4 -12.52 -3.10 -6.46
C ASP A 4 -12.65 -3.17 -7.98
N GLY A 5 -12.46 -4.33 -8.56
CA GLY A 5 -12.54 -4.53 -10.00
C GLY A 5 -11.42 -3.87 -10.79
N PHE A 6 -10.39 -3.38 -10.12
CA PHE A 6 -9.30 -2.66 -10.76
C PHE A 6 -8.25 -3.61 -11.34
N ASP A 7 -8.27 -3.79 -12.65
CA ASP A 7 -7.26 -4.55 -13.39
C ASP A 7 -6.12 -3.63 -13.83
N LEU A 8 -4.97 -3.76 -13.20
CA LEU A 8 -3.79 -2.95 -13.45
C LEU A 8 -3.23 -3.10 -14.88
N GLY A 9 -3.61 -4.16 -15.60
CA GLY A 9 -3.11 -4.44 -16.95
C GLY A 9 -4.13 -4.17 -18.07
N ALA A 10 -5.44 -4.24 -17.79
CA ALA A 10 -6.48 -4.17 -18.82
C ALA A 10 -6.86 -2.74 -19.22
N ASP A 11 -6.75 -1.78 -18.31
CA ASP A 11 -7.21 -0.41 -18.56
C ASP A 11 -6.28 0.41 -19.46
N GLY A 12 -5.22 -0.20 -19.99
CA GLY A 12 -4.28 0.44 -20.93
C GLY A 12 -3.52 1.63 -20.35
N VAL A 13 -3.73 1.93 -19.08
CA VAL A 13 -3.07 2.99 -18.34
C VAL A 13 -2.29 2.32 -17.21
N ASN A 14 -0.98 2.30 -17.35
CA ASN A 14 -0.09 1.87 -16.27
C ASN A 14 -0.15 2.89 -15.12
N TYR A 15 -1.23 2.88 -14.35
CA TYR A 15 -1.36 3.74 -13.17
C TYR A 15 -0.28 3.45 -12.14
N ILE A 16 0.24 2.23 -12.13
CA ILE A 16 1.29 1.82 -11.22
C ILE A 16 2.57 1.64 -12.05
N THR A 17 3.19 2.74 -12.36
CA THR A 17 4.55 2.79 -12.91
C THR A 17 5.57 2.69 -11.78
N THR A 18 6.85 2.66 -12.14
CA THR A 18 7.95 2.81 -11.16
C THR A 18 7.94 4.15 -10.43
N ASP A 19 7.10 5.08 -10.86
CA ASP A 19 6.86 6.40 -10.28
C ASP A 19 5.47 6.42 -9.64
N ALA A 20 5.24 5.57 -8.67
CA ALA A 20 3.97 5.50 -8.00
C ALA A 20 4.09 5.68 -6.49
N ARG A 21 2.96 6.01 -5.90
CA ARG A 21 2.79 6.18 -4.48
C ARG A 21 1.47 5.57 -4.06
N ILE A 22 1.47 4.88 -2.95
CA ILE A 22 0.27 4.36 -2.29
C ILE A 22 0.17 5.01 -0.93
N ASP A 23 -0.93 5.70 -0.70
CA ASP A 23 -1.24 6.35 0.57
C ASP A 23 -2.38 5.65 1.26
N MET A 24 -2.29 5.50 2.57
CA MET A 24 -3.36 4.94 3.39
C MET A 24 -3.44 5.66 4.72
N PHE A 25 -4.67 5.93 5.17
CA PHE A 25 -4.94 6.24 6.56
C PHE A 25 -5.56 5.02 7.24
N ILE A 26 -4.86 4.49 8.22
CA ILE A 26 -5.28 3.32 9.00
C ILE A 26 -5.99 3.82 10.26
N LYS A 27 -7.31 3.66 10.32
CA LYS A 27 -8.09 4.04 11.49
C LYS A 27 -7.91 3.04 12.63
N SER A 28 -7.96 1.74 12.30
CA SER A 28 -7.72 0.67 13.25
C SER A 28 -6.65 -0.26 12.71
N GLY A 29 -5.56 -0.44 13.46
CA GLY A 29 -4.54 -1.43 13.16
C GLY A 29 -5.07 -2.85 13.33
N ALA A 30 -4.29 -3.83 12.91
CA ALA A 30 -4.65 -5.23 13.03
C ALA A 30 -4.81 -5.65 14.50
N SER A 31 -5.77 -6.52 14.77
CA SER A 31 -5.92 -7.14 16.09
C SER A 31 -4.80 -8.14 16.41
N VAL A 32 -4.19 -8.69 15.36
CA VAL A 32 -3.06 -9.64 15.47
C VAL A 32 -1.96 -9.21 14.50
N HIS A 33 -0.74 -9.08 15.01
CA HIS A 33 0.46 -8.78 14.22
C HIS A 33 1.31 -10.04 13.98
N ASN A 34 2.33 -9.89 13.15
CA ASN A 34 3.27 -10.96 12.80
C ASN A 34 2.62 -12.15 12.07
N ILE A 35 1.56 -11.89 11.33
CA ILE A 35 0.94 -12.82 10.40
C ILE A 35 0.97 -12.25 8.99
N ASN A 36 0.76 -13.09 7.99
CA ASN A 36 0.64 -12.61 6.61
C ASN A 36 -0.75 -12.01 6.40
N GLN A 37 -0.83 -10.69 6.36
CA GLN A 37 -2.06 -9.96 6.09
C GLN A 37 -1.80 -8.83 5.10
N CYS A 38 -2.71 -8.65 4.15
CA CYS A 38 -2.53 -7.73 3.04
C CYS A 38 -3.59 -6.63 3.10
N MET A 39 -3.14 -5.39 3.16
CA MET A 39 -4.03 -4.21 3.13
C MET A 39 -4.58 -3.96 1.73
N THR A 40 -3.74 -4.16 0.73
CA THR A 40 -4.12 -4.16 -0.68
C THR A 40 -3.15 -5.03 -1.44
N GLY A 41 -3.62 -5.80 -2.44
CA GLY A 41 -2.68 -6.62 -3.18
C GLY A 41 -3.23 -7.40 -4.35
N VAL A 42 -2.33 -7.60 -5.32
CA VAL A 42 -2.49 -8.51 -6.46
C VAL A 42 -1.18 -9.20 -6.77
N TYR A 43 -1.26 -10.45 -7.19
CA TYR A 43 -0.15 -11.26 -7.67
C TYR A 43 -0.62 -12.19 -8.80
N ASP A 44 0.03 -12.15 -9.95
CA ASP A 44 -0.35 -12.90 -11.16
C ASP A 44 0.56 -14.11 -11.47
N GLY A 45 1.46 -14.45 -10.56
CA GLY A 45 2.49 -15.48 -10.78
C GLY A 45 3.85 -14.90 -11.17
N SER A 46 3.88 -13.70 -11.70
CA SER A 46 5.08 -12.99 -12.17
C SER A 46 5.25 -11.64 -11.51
N GLY A 47 4.24 -10.79 -11.58
CA GLY A 47 4.21 -9.46 -11.00
C GLY A 47 3.50 -9.43 -9.64
N THR A 48 3.85 -8.45 -8.82
CA THR A 48 3.20 -8.22 -7.52
C THR A 48 3.08 -6.72 -7.27
N THR A 49 1.88 -6.30 -6.89
CA THR A 49 1.64 -5.00 -6.26
C THR A 49 0.90 -5.23 -4.96
N GLN A 50 1.49 -4.86 -3.84
CA GLN A 50 0.87 -5.09 -2.53
C GLN A 50 1.47 -4.20 -1.44
N ILE A 51 0.67 -3.93 -0.41
CA ILE A 51 1.12 -3.50 0.90
C ILE A 51 0.71 -4.59 1.89
N ARG A 52 1.69 -5.21 2.52
CA ARG A 52 1.48 -6.40 3.34
C ARG A 52 2.31 -6.39 4.61
N GLU A 53 1.70 -6.68 5.74
CA GLU A 53 2.42 -7.13 6.94
C GLU A 53 2.77 -8.60 6.80
N GLN A 54 3.99 -8.96 7.16
CA GLN A 54 4.52 -10.31 7.06
C GLN A 54 4.60 -10.98 8.43
N SER A 55 4.62 -12.31 8.45
CA SER A 55 4.80 -13.09 9.68
C SER A 55 6.13 -12.83 10.40
N SER A 56 7.08 -12.17 9.75
CA SER A 56 8.33 -11.70 10.35
C SER A 56 8.18 -10.39 11.15
N GLY A 57 7.00 -9.76 11.14
CA GLY A 57 6.77 -8.43 11.72
C GLY A 57 7.16 -7.27 10.80
N ASN A 58 7.64 -7.55 9.60
CA ASN A 58 7.96 -6.52 8.62
C ASN A 58 6.72 -6.12 7.82
N VAL A 59 6.59 -4.85 7.51
CA VAL A 59 5.64 -4.38 6.50
C VAL A 59 6.36 -4.21 5.18
N ASN A 60 5.87 -4.87 4.15
CA ASN A 60 6.44 -4.86 2.82
C ASN A 60 5.49 -4.15 1.85
N GLY A 61 5.95 -3.05 1.28
CA GLY A 61 5.35 -2.41 0.12
C GLY A 61 6.08 -2.87 -1.15
N THR A 62 5.35 -3.42 -2.09
CA THR A 62 5.87 -3.86 -3.39
C THR A 62 5.00 -3.29 -4.48
N ILE A 63 5.63 -2.72 -5.50
CA ILE A 63 4.93 -2.31 -6.71
C ILE A 63 5.58 -2.96 -7.93
N ASN A 64 4.75 -3.56 -8.78
CA ASN A 64 5.18 -4.21 -10.03
C ASN A 64 6.35 -5.17 -9.83
N LYS A 65 6.36 -5.94 -8.75
CA LYS A 65 7.40 -6.87 -8.30
C LYS A 65 8.76 -6.23 -7.92
N ASN A 66 8.98 -4.95 -8.10
CA ASN A 66 10.32 -4.47 -8.36
C ASN A 66 10.84 -3.38 -7.48
N SER A 67 9.98 -2.77 -6.71
CA SER A 67 10.41 -1.95 -5.60
C SER A 67 9.83 -2.58 -4.36
N SER A 68 10.65 -3.15 -3.54
CA SER A 68 10.25 -3.53 -2.19
C SER A 68 10.72 -2.46 -1.23
N ILE A 69 9.81 -1.94 -0.43
CA ILE A 69 10.12 -1.05 0.67
C ILE A 69 9.74 -1.79 1.93
N ILE A 70 10.67 -1.89 2.84
CA ILE A 70 10.47 -2.62 4.09
C ILE A 70 10.61 -1.65 5.25
N ASN A 71 9.64 -1.70 6.15
CA ASN A 71 9.80 -1.19 7.50
C ASN A 71 9.62 -2.34 8.50
N THR A 72 10.17 -2.18 9.68
CA THR A 72 10.13 -3.20 10.74
C THR A 72 9.09 -2.88 11.82
N GLU A 73 8.29 -1.85 11.61
CA GLU A 73 7.25 -1.46 12.53
C GLU A 73 5.91 -2.09 12.14
N ASN A 74 5.13 -2.51 13.13
CA ASN A 74 3.73 -2.88 12.92
C ASN A 74 2.91 -1.70 12.42
N ILE A 75 1.87 -1.98 11.64
CA ILE A 75 0.91 -0.97 11.22
C ILE A 75 0.08 -0.51 12.41
N LEU A 76 0.13 0.77 12.70
CA LEU A 76 -0.51 1.38 13.85
C LEU A 76 -1.86 2.01 13.52
N SER A 77 -2.77 2.03 14.49
CA SER A 77 -4.04 2.76 14.41
C SER A 77 -3.82 4.27 14.34
N ASN A 78 -4.79 4.98 13.78
CA ASN A 78 -4.82 6.45 13.63
C ASN A 78 -3.56 7.01 12.96
N THR A 79 -3.05 6.29 11.95
CA THR A 79 -1.76 6.59 11.34
C THR A 79 -1.88 6.71 9.83
N TYR A 80 -1.30 7.76 9.30
CA TYR A 80 -1.13 7.95 7.87
C TYR A 80 0.19 7.33 7.42
N TYR A 81 0.10 6.45 6.43
CA TYR A 81 1.25 5.84 5.76
C TYR A 81 1.30 6.22 4.29
N SER A 82 2.51 6.42 3.79
CA SER A 82 2.79 6.67 2.38
C SER A 82 3.95 5.81 1.92
N TRP A 83 3.69 4.92 0.97
CA TRP A 83 4.72 4.12 0.29
C TRP A 83 5.03 4.76 -1.05
N LYS A 84 6.22 5.35 -1.17
CA LYS A 84 6.72 6.04 -2.35
C LYS A 84 7.67 5.13 -3.13
N PHE A 85 7.36 4.87 -4.39
CA PHE A 85 8.11 3.98 -5.27
C PHE A 85 8.77 4.77 -6.43
N TYR A 86 9.49 5.81 -6.13
CA TYR A 86 10.12 6.67 -7.14
C TYR A 86 11.54 7.06 -6.73
N VAL A 87 12.47 7.03 -7.66
CA VAL A 87 13.90 7.39 -7.55
C VAL A 87 14.56 6.84 -6.28
N THR A 88 14.12 7.28 -5.13
CA THR A 88 14.51 6.77 -3.82
C THR A 88 13.26 6.22 -3.13
N PRO A 89 13.03 4.91 -3.19
CA PRO A 89 11.87 4.29 -2.54
C PRO A 89 11.91 4.53 -1.03
N ALA A 90 10.75 4.90 -0.47
CA ALA A 90 10.64 5.19 0.96
C ALA A 90 9.23 4.89 1.47
N VAL A 91 9.11 4.60 2.77
CA VAL A 91 7.84 4.60 3.49
C VAL A 91 7.86 5.67 4.57
N TYR A 92 6.81 6.47 4.58
CA TYR A 92 6.61 7.52 5.56
C TYR A 92 5.45 7.16 6.48
N LYS A 93 5.63 7.44 7.76
CA LYS A 93 4.63 7.33 8.81
C LYS A 93 4.41 8.70 9.42
N ASN A 94 3.21 9.27 9.24
CA ASN A 94 2.91 10.64 9.66
C ASN A 94 3.98 11.66 9.20
N SER A 95 4.42 11.54 7.95
CA SER A 95 5.48 12.34 7.30
C SER A 95 6.91 12.11 7.81
N VAL A 96 7.13 11.14 8.67
CA VAL A 96 8.48 10.73 9.11
C VAL A 96 8.91 9.50 8.30
N ASP A 97 10.10 9.55 7.72
CA ASP A 97 10.69 8.41 7.02
C ASP A 97 11.01 7.28 8.01
N VAL A 98 10.41 6.11 7.79
CA VAL A 98 10.60 4.90 8.61
C VAL A 98 11.13 3.73 7.77
N THR A 99 11.74 4.03 6.65
CA THR A 99 12.28 3.04 5.73
C THR A 99 13.43 2.27 6.36
N THR A 100 13.33 0.96 6.42
CA THR A 100 14.42 0.11 6.93
C THR A 100 15.28 -0.41 5.79
N SER A 101 14.67 -0.83 4.68
CA SER A 101 15.40 -1.26 3.50
C SER A 101 14.58 -1.06 2.22
N THR A 102 15.28 -0.94 1.10
CA THR A 102 14.67 -0.84 -0.22
C THR A 102 15.33 -1.81 -1.19
N GLY A 103 14.56 -2.29 -2.15
CA GLY A 103 15.07 -3.08 -3.27
C GLY A 103 14.48 -2.57 -4.58
N LEU A 104 15.30 -2.46 -5.60
CA LEU A 104 14.89 -2.12 -6.96
C LEU A 104 15.21 -3.29 -7.88
N ASN A 105 14.23 -3.74 -8.63
CA ASN A 105 14.39 -4.79 -9.64
C ASN A 105 13.71 -4.33 -10.94
N THR A 106 13.66 -5.15 -11.99
CA THR A 106 12.98 -4.82 -13.25
C THR A 106 11.47 -4.85 -13.09
N PRO A 107 10.71 -3.81 -13.48
CA PRO A 107 9.26 -3.78 -13.36
C PRO A 107 8.54 -4.93 -14.09
N LEU A 108 7.58 -5.53 -13.41
CA LEU A 108 6.69 -6.53 -13.97
C LEU A 108 5.28 -6.32 -13.43
N VAL A 109 4.45 -5.62 -14.20
CA VAL A 109 3.08 -5.26 -13.81
C VAL A 109 2.24 -6.53 -13.76
N PRO A 110 1.51 -6.80 -12.66
CA PRO A 110 0.53 -7.88 -12.61
C PRO A 110 -0.59 -7.61 -13.61
N THR A 111 -0.99 -8.64 -14.36
CA THR A 111 -2.03 -8.53 -15.38
C THR A 111 -3.09 -9.62 -15.22
N GLY A 112 -4.32 -9.33 -15.64
CA GLY A 112 -5.41 -10.29 -15.66
C GLY A 112 -6.04 -10.60 -14.31
N TYR A 113 -5.69 -9.88 -13.25
CA TYR A 113 -6.29 -10.02 -11.91
C TYR A 113 -6.46 -8.66 -11.26
N ASN A 114 -7.59 -8.48 -10.58
CA ASN A 114 -7.90 -7.23 -9.90
C ASN A 114 -7.06 -7.02 -8.64
N LEU A 115 -6.71 -5.77 -8.39
CA LEU A 115 -6.23 -5.35 -7.08
C LEU A 115 -7.37 -5.46 -6.07
N THR A 116 -7.09 -5.97 -4.88
CA THR A 116 -8.08 -6.14 -3.81
C THR A 116 -7.74 -5.29 -2.59
N GLU A 117 -8.77 -4.93 -1.84
CA GLU A 117 -8.67 -4.23 -0.56
C GLU A 117 -8.91 -5.18 0.60
N GLY A 118 -8.11 -5.05 1.66
CA GLY A 118 -8.21 -5.89 2.85
C GLY A 118 -7.78 -7.34 2.64
N ALA A 119 -7.19 -7.65 1.48
CA ALA A 119 -6.71 -8.98 1.13
C ALA A 119 -5.73 -8.93 -0.04
N ARG A 120 -5.24 -10.08 -0.47
CA ARG A 120 -4.48 -10.22 -1.72
C ARG A 120 -5.22 -11.13 -2.70
N ASN A 121 -5.35 -10.68 -3.94
CA ASN A 121 -5.73 -11.54 -5.06
C ASN A 121 -4.48 -12.25 -5.60
N ARG A 122 -4.39 -13.54 -5.35
CA ARG A 122 -3.28 -14.38 -5.80
C ARG A 122 -3.75 -15.34 -6.88
N ILE A 123 -3.52 -14.97 -8.14
CA ILE A 123 -3.90 -15.79 -9.31
C ILE A 123 -5.40 -16.18 -9.26
N GLY A 124 -6.27 -15.20 -8.97
CA GLY A 124 -7.72 -15.42 -8.85
C GLY A 124 -8.18 -16.02 -7.51
N VAL A 125 -7.27 -16.29 -6.58
CA VAL A 125 -7.62 -16.77 -5.22
C VAL A 125 -7.35 -15.66 -4.22
N ILE A 126 -8.34 -15.33 -3.42
CA ILE A 126 -8.20 -14.33 -2.37
C ILE A 126 -7.57 -14.95 -1.13
N ASP A 127 -6.46 -14.37 -0.68
CA ASP A 127 -5.73 -14.81 0.52
C ASP A 127 -5.21 -13.62 1.35
N SER A 128 -4.56 -13.92 2.47
CA SER A 128 -3.87 -12.93 3.32
C SER A 128 -4.78 -11.77 3.76
N TYR A 129 -5.97 -12.09 4.22
CA TYR A 129 -6.94 -11.11 4.73
C TYR A 129 -6.37 -10.29 5.89
N THR A 130 -6.83 -9.04 6.02
CA THR A 130 -6.60 -8.20 7.19
C THR A 130 -7.92 -7.77 7.81
N ASP A 131 -7.88 -7.49 9.11
CA ASP A 131 -8.97 -6.88 9.88
C ASP A 131 -8.73 -5.38 10.14
N MET A 132 -7.70 -4.80 9.52
CA MET A 132 -7.43 -3.37 9.62
C MET A 132 -8.56 -2.55 8.98
N GLU A 133 -8.94 -1.45 9.64
CA GLU A 133 -9.87 -0.48 9.08
C GLU A 133 -9.10 0.62 8.37
N ILE A 134 -9.26 0.69 7.04
CA ILE A 134 -8.65 1.69 6.18
C ILE A 134 -9.70 2.75 5.87
N SER A 135 -9.52 3.98 6.37
CA SER A 135 -10.47 5.08 6.16
C SER A 135 -10.16 5.90 4.90
N PHE A 136 -8.97 5.79 4.39
CA PHE A 136 -8.53 6.47 3.18
C PHE A 136 -7.47 5.66 2.46
N LYS A 137 -7.54 5.63 1.13
CA LYS A 137 -6.49 5.11 0.27
C LYS A 137 -6.43 5.92 -1.03
N SER A 138 -5.23 6.18 -1.51
CA SER A 138 -5.00 6.68 -2.85
C SER A 138 -3.83 5.97 -3.52
N ILE A 139 -3.86 5.95 -4.85
CA ILE A 139 -2.73 5.54 -5.69
C ILE A 139 -2.50 6.68 -6.67
N CYS A 140 -1.31 7.26 -6.66
CA CYS A 140 -0.98 8.43 -7.48
C CYS A 140 0.49 8.42 -7.91
N ALA A 141 0.87 9.39 -8.73
CA ALA A 141 2.27 9.63 -9.07
C ALA A 141 3.03 10.14 -7.83
N ALA A 142 4.29 9.71 -7.69
CA ALA A 142 5.12 10.08 -6.54
C ALA A 142 5.92 11.38 -6.76
N ASN A 143 6.08 11.79 -8.02
CA ASN A 143 6.90 12.96 -8.36
C ASN A 143 6.19 14.27 -7.97
N GLY A 144 6.93 15.16 -7.33
CA GLY A 144 6.43 16.49 -6.92
C GLY A 144 5.48 16.51 -5.73
N PHE A 145 5.40 15.41 -4.98
CA PHE A 145 4.49 15.27 -3.86
C PHE A 145 5.11 15.79 -2.54
N ASP A 146 4.35 16.57 -1.79
CA ASP A 146 4.71 17.04 -0.45
C ASP A 146 4.07 16.15 0.62
N GLU A 147 4.90 15.38 1.32
CA GLU A 147 4.45 14.41 2.34
C GLU A 147 3.77 15.07 3.54
N ALA A 148 4.28 16.22 3.97
CA ALA A 148 3.76 16.93 5.14
C ALA A 148 2.42 17.59 4.83
N ALA A 149 2.31 18.25 3.68
CA ALA A 149 1.06 18.83 3.20
C ALA A 149 -0.01 17.76 3.03
N SER A 150 0.31 16.66 2.36
CA SER A 150 -0.63 15.57 2.13
C SER A 150 -1.16 14.94 3.43
N ASN A 151 -0.29 14.67 4.39
CA ASN A 151 -0.71 14.17 5.71
C ASN A 151 -1.67 15.16 6.39
N THR A 152 -1.40 16.46 6.32
CA THR A 152 -2.25 17.49 6.88
C THR A 152 -3.61 17.53 6.19
N ASP A 153 -3.63 17.54 4.87
CA ASP A 153 -4.85 17.63 4.08
C ASP A 153 -5.75 16.40 4.27
N ILE A 154 -5.16 15.20 4.30
CA ILE A 154 -5.94 13.96 4.55
C ILE A 154 -6.53 13.96 5.95
N ARG A 155 -5.78 14.37 6.97
CA ARG A 155 -6.31 14.47 8.33
C ARG A 155 -7.44 15.50 8.43
N GLN A 156 -7.30 16.65 7.77
CA GLN A 156 -8.36 17.65 7.71
C GLN A 156 -9.61 17.10 7.03
N LEU A 157 -9.46 16.46 5.87
CA LEU A 157 -10.56 15.82 5.16
C LEU A 157 -11.29 14.79 6.03
N LEU A 158 -10.57 13.92 6.72
CA LEU A 158 -11.15 12.91 7.59
C LEU A 158 -11.91 13.54 8.77
N ASN A 159 -11.38 14.60 9.36
CA ASN A 159 -12.06 15.36 10.40
C ASN A 159 -13.34 16.02 9.88
N ASP A 160 -13.30 16.64 8.70
CA ASP A 160 -14.46 17.30 8.08
C ASP A 160 -15.57 16.29 7.74
N LEU A 161 -15.21 15.05 7.46
CA LEU A 161 -16.13 13.94 7.25
C LEU A 161 -16.64 13.31 8.56
N GLY A 162 -16.23 13.82 9.72
CA GLY A 162 -16.62 13.28 11.04
C GLY A 162 -15.94 11.94 11.39
N LEU A 163 -14.92 11.56 10.64
CA LEU A 163 -14.08 10.40 10.92
C LEU A 163 -12.97 10.85 11.88
N THR A 164 -13.34 11.18 13.10
CA THR A 164 -12.42 11.68 14.14
C THR A 164 -11.24 10.74 14.33
N LEU A 165 -10.07 11.32 14.28
CA LEU A 165 -8.76 10.70 14.45
C LEU A 165 -8.42 10.52 15.93
#